data_f45e16ea3315fb391c241c3a3a22b84e
#
_entry.id   f45e16ea3315fb391c241c3a3a22b84e
#
_cell.length_a   1.000
_cell.length_b   1.000
_cell.length_c   1.000
_cell.angle_alpha   90.00
_cell.angle_beta   90.00
_cell.angle_gamma   90.00
#
_symmetry.space_group_name_H-M   'P 1'
#
loop_
_entity.id
_entity.type
_entity.pdbx_description
1 polymer ?
#
loop_
_entity_poly.entity_id
_entity_poly.type
_entity_poly.pdbx_seq_one_letter_code
_entity_poly.pdbx_strand_id
1 'polypeptide(L)'
;MGRIPPIWWLKDPATGIYRLTSEAFDDARDKSPLSVAIAAETTGIEAFLEGYIGNGIAAFTAGYARHTCHLAVARDPVQGEPWHAHVIGKKRPNVRKLLRDGCTMIVIPREE
;
A
#
# COMPACT_ATOMS: atom_id res chain seq x y z
N MET A 1 2.48 5.69 -0.35
CA MET A 1 1.70 5.06 0.75
C MET A 1 0.49 4.35 0.19
N GLY A 2 0.15 3.21 0.76
CA GLY A 2 -1.09 2.52 0.45
C GLY A 2 -1.96 2.36 1.69
N ARG A 3 -3.26 2.57 1.54
CA ARG A 3 -4.25 2.21 2.55
C ARG A 3 -4.56 0.74 2.42
N ILE A 4 -4.42 -0.02 3.50
CA ILE A 4 -4.54 -1.47 3.46
C ILE A 4 -5.67 -1.91 4.37
N PRO A 5 -6.75 -2.51 3.78
CA PRO A 5 -7.89 -3.01 4.54
C PRO A 5 -7.49 -4.09 5.56
N PRO A 6 -8.27 -4.27 6.63
CA PRO A 6 -7.96 -5.26 7.66
C PRO A 6 -7.76 -6.68 7.14
N ILE A 7 -8.44 -7.06 6.06
CA ILE A 7 -8.35 -8.41 5.47
C ILE A 7 -6.93 -8.79 5.01
N TRP A 8 -6.08 -7.79 4.69
CA TRP A 8 -4.71 -8.03 4.23
C TRP A 8 -3.68 -8.02 5.37
N TRP A 9 -4.11 -7.81 6.61
CA TRP A 9 -3.27 -7.86 7.78
C TRP A 9 -3.46 -9.17 8.51
N LEU A 10 -2.36 -9.82 8.90
CA LEU A 10 -2.37 -11.02 9.72
C LEU A 10 -1.81 -10.68 11.10
N LYS A 11 -2.54 -11.05 12.14
CA LYS A 11 -2.08 -10.92 13.51
C LYS A 11 -1.56 -12.26 14.00
N ASP A 12 -0.32 -12.29 14.49
CA ASP A 12 0.22 -13.47 15.15
C ASP A 12 -0.51 -13.66 16.48
N PRO A 13 -1.24 -14.77 16.70
CA PRO A 13 -1.99 -14.98 17.93
C PRO A 13 -1.10 -15.14 19.17
N ALA A 14 0.15 -15.56 19.00
CA ALA A 14 1.08 -15.74 20.12
C ALA A 14 1.73 -14.43 20.57
N THR A 15 2.04 -13.53 19.64
CA THR A 15 2.80 -12.29 19.95
C THR A 15 1.95 -11.03 19.81
N GLY A 16 0.80 -11.09 19.13
CA GLY A 16 -0.01 -9.92 18.82
C GLY A 16 0.59 -9.02 17.73
N ILE A 17 1.67 -9.45 17.09
CA ILE A 17 2.34 -8.67 16.05
C ILE A 17 1.59 -8.80 14.73
N TYR A 18 1.33 -7.68 14.05
CA TYR A 18 0.74 -7.65 12.73
C TYR A 18 1.78 -7.75 11.63
N ARG A 19 1.41 -8.43 10.55
CA ARG A 19 2.20 -8.48 9.32
C ARG A 19 1.27 -8.35 8.11
N LEU A 20 1.82 -7.87 6.98
CA LEU A 20 1.09 -7.75 5.73
C LEU A 20 1.12 -9.06 4.95
N THR A 21 0.01 -9.35 4.24
CA THR A 21 0.00 -10.39 3.22
C THR A 21 0.47 -9.79 1.88
N SER A 22 1.02 -10.62 1.01
CA SER A 22 1.48 -10.16 -0.31
C SER A 22 0.31 -9.77 -1.23
N GLU A 23 -0.89 -10.26 -0.99
CA GLU A 23 -2.09 -9.91 -1.75
C GLU A 23 -2.46 -8.44 -1.66
N ALA A 24 -2.03 -7.74 -0.61
CA ALA A 24 -2.23 -6.29 -0.46
C ALA A 24 -1.57 -5.49 -1.59
N PHE A 25 -0.61 -6.07 -2.29
CA PHE A 25 0.18 -5.41 -3.34
C PHE A 25 -0.19 -5.86 -4.76
N ASP A 26 -1.32 -6.53 -4.92
CA ASP A 26 -1.82 -6.90 -6.24
C ASP A 26 -2.64 -5.75 -6.87
N ASP A 27 -2.84 -5.85 -8.17
CA ASP A 27 -3.71 -4.94 -8.88
C ASP A 27 -5.18 -5.15 -8.46
N ALA A 28 -6.02 -4.16 -8.70
CA ALA A 28 -7.44 -4.26 -8.39
C ALA A 28 -8.13 -5.35 -9.24
N ARG A 29 -9.30 -5.82 -8.78
CA ARG A 29 -10.07 -6.86 -9.49
C ARG A 29 -10.45 -6.47 -10.91
N ASP A 30 -10.67 -5.19 -11.17
CA ASP A 30 -11.00 -4.66 -12.50
C ASP A 30 -9.76 -4.48 -13.40
N LYS A 31 -8.61 -4.99 -12.97
CA LYS A 31 -7.31 -4.87 -13.65
C LYS A 31 -6.69 -3.48 -13.62
N SER A 32 -7.25 -2.54 -12.87
CA SER A 32 -6.60 -1.26 -12.63
C SER A 32 -5.29 -1.47 -11.88
N PRO A 33 -4.22 -0.72 -12.22
CA PRO A 33 -2.95 -0.83 -11.51
C PRO A 33 -3.09 -0.52 -10.01
N LEU A 34 -2.19 -1.07 -9.22
CA LEU A 34 -2.14 -0.81 -7.78
C LEU A 34 -2.11 0.70 -7.50
N SER A 35 -3.09 1.18 -6.74
CA SER A 35 -3.21 2.60 -6.37
C SER A 35 -2.43 2.90 -5.11
N VAL A 36 -1.69 4.01 -5.14
CA VAL A 36 -0.92 4.50 -4.00
C VAL A 36 -1.06 6.01 -3.90
N ALA A 37 -0.58 6.57 -2.79
CA ALA A 37 -0.48 8.01 -2.58
C ALA A 37 0.98 8.42 -2.49
N ILE A 38 1.31 9.57 -3.08
CA ILE A 38 2.62 10.19 -2.91
C ILE A 38 2.63 10.86 -1.54
N ALA A 39 3.37 10.29 -0.59
CA ALA A 39 3.33 10.69 0.82
C ALA A 39 3.62 12.18 1.03
N ALA A 40 4.59 12.74 0.30
CA ALA A 40 4.96 14.15 0.41
C ALA A 40 3.87 15.12 -0.05
N GLU A 41 2.88 14.64 -0.79
CA GLU A 41 1.79 15.45 -1.33
C GLU A 41 0.47 15.28 -0.55
N THR A 42 0.42 14.38 0.42
CA THR A 42 -0.75 14.21 1.29
C THR A 42 -0.72 15.21 2.42
N THR A 43 -1.92 15.56 2.94
CA THR A 43 -2.05 16.52 4.04
C THR A 43 -1.81 15.91 5.42
N GLY A 44 -1.49 14.61 5.47
CA GLY A 44 -1.21 13.89 6.71
C GLY A 44 -1.90 12.55 6.77
N ILE A 45 -1.46 11.72 7.71
CA ILE A 45 -1.92 10.34 7.88
C ILE A 45 -3.40 10.29 8.24
N GLU A 46 -3.85 11.17 9.16
CA GLU A 46 -5.25 11.19 9.60
C GLU A 46 -6.20 11.52 8.46
N ALA A 47 -5.87 12.53 7.66
CA ALA A 47 -6.67 12.89 6.48
C ALA A 47 -6.68 11.76 5.45
N PHE A 48 -5.56 11.09 5.26
CA PHE A 48 -5.44 9.97 4.32
C PHE A 48 -6.31 8.78 4.73
N LEU A 49 -6.52 8.57 6.03
CA LEU A 49 -7.36 7.49 6.56
C LEU A 49 -8.82 7.87 6.77
N GLU A 50 -9.19 9.11 6.55
CA GLU A 50 -10.58 9.57 6.71
C GLU A 50 -11.53 8.72 5.86
N GLY A 51 -12.56 8.13 6.49
CA GLY A 51 -13.49 7.22 5.84
C GLY A 51 -13.00 5.78 5.67
N TYR A 52 -11.78 5.48 6.12
CA TYR A 52 -11.16 4.16 6.00
C TYR A 52 -10.84 3.56 7.37
N ILE A 53 -11.86 3.48 8.22
CA ILE A 53 -11.73 2.96 9.59
C ILE A 53 -11.22 1.52 9.55
N GLY A 54 -10.23 1.23 10.36
CA GLY A 54 -9.62 -0.10 10.47
C GLY A 54 -8.54 -0.38 9.43
N ASN A 55 -8.33 0.50 8.44
CA ASN A 55 -7.22 0.35 7.50
C ASN A 55 -5.88 0.69 8.18
N GLY A 56 -4.83 -0.02 7.78
CA GLY A 56 -3.47 0.39 8.07
C GLY A 56 -2.85 1.14 6.89
N ILE A 57 -1.63 1.56 7.05
CA ILE A 57 -0.83 2.21 6.00
C ILE A 57 0.52 1.53 5.91
N ALA A 58 0.92 1.17 4.71
CA ALA A 58 2.26 0.72 4.39
C ALA A 58 2.87 1.63 3.32
N ALA A 59 4.17 1.80 3.34
CA ALA A 59 4.88 2.67 2.41
C ALA A 59 6.15 2.01 1.89
N PHE A 60 6.48 2.26 0.64
CA PHE A 60 7.77 1.93 0.04
C PHE A 60 8.21 3.10 -0.84
N THR A 61 9.50 3.16 -1.15
CA THR A 61 10.01 4.21 -2.02
C THR A 61 9.74 3.88 -3.48
N ALA A 62 9.57 4.93 -4.30
CA ALA A 62 9.47 4.76 -5.75
C ALA A 62 10.73 4.09 -6.32
N GLY A 63 11.91 4.44 -5.76
CA GLY A 63 13.17 3.82 -6.14
C GLY A 63 13.18 2.32 -5.91
N TYR A 64 12.70 1.85 -4.77
CA TYR A 64 12.58 0.42 -4.49
C TYR A 64 11.67 -0.28 -5.49
N ALA A 65 10.49 0.29 -5.76
CA ALA A 65 9.56 -0.27 -6.74
C ALA A 65 10.18 -0.35 -8.15
N ARG A 66 10.90 0.68 -8.57
CA ARG A 66 11.52 0.75 -9.90
C ARG A 66 12.74 -0.15 -10.04
N HIS A 67 13.67 -0.09 -9.07
CA HIS A 67 14.97 -0.73 -9.21
C HIS A 67 15.02 -2.16 -8.67
N THR A 68 14.27 -2.46 -7.62
CA THR A 68 14.25 -3.79 -7.02
C THR A 68 13.10 -4.64 -7.56
N CYS A 69 11.92 -4.05 -7.70
CA CYS A 69 10.73 -4.78 -8.17
C CYS A 69 10.51 -4.68 -9.68
N HIS A 70 11.27 -3.84 -10.39
CA HIS A 70 11.15 -3.60 -11.83
C HIS A 70 9.74 -3.17 -12.26
N LEU A 71 9.11 -2.32 -11.44
CA LEU A 71 7.81 -1.75 -11.71
C LEU A 71 7.93 -0.28 -12.08
N ALA A 72 6.92 0.26 -12.75
CA ALA A 72 6.83 1.69 -13.00
C ALA A 72 5.96 2.36 -11.94
N VAL A 73 6.27 3.61 -11.61
CA VAL A 73 5.46 4.44 -10.72
C VAL A 73 5.10 5.70 -11.49
N ALA A 74 3.81 5.96 -11.66
CA ALA A 74 3.30 7.09 -12.44
C ALA A 74 2.26 7.86 -11.63
N ARG A 75 2.37 9.19 -11.65
CA ARG A 75 1.34 10.05 -11.06
C ARG A 75 0.07 9.91 -11.88
N ASP A 76 -1.05 9.85 -11.17
CA ASP A 76 -2.39 9.78 -11.77
C ASP A 76 -3.36 10.58 -10.90
N PRO A 77 -3.22 11.93 -10.87
CA PRO A 77 -4.08 12.75 -10.02
C PRO A 77 -5.53 12.59 -10.44
N VAL A 78 -6.39 12.38 -9.44
CA VAL A 78 -7.84 12.30 -9.62
C VAL A 78 -8.51 13.38 -8.80
N GLN A 79 -9.77 13.68 -9.11
CA GLN A 79 -10.52 14.69 -8.38
C GLN A 79 -10.60 14.34 -6.89
N GLY A 80 -10.21 15.28 -6.04
CA GLY A 80 -10.16 15.07 -4.58
C GLY A 80 -8.90 14.38 -4.08
N GLU A 81 -8.07 13.83 -4.98
CA GLU A 81 -6.87 13.09 -4.63
C GLU A 81 -5.70 13.46 -5.56
N PRO A 82 -5.18 14.71 -5.45
CA PRO A 82 -4.09 15.17 -6.33
C PRO A 82 -2.78 14.39 -6.13
N TRP A 83 -2.65 13.70 -5.01
CA TRP A 83 -1.51 12.86 -4.63
C TRP A 83 -1.59 11.42 -5.16
N HIS A 84 -2.64 11.08 -5.90
CA HIS A 84 -2.85 9.72 -6.39
C HIS A 84 -1.81 9.32 -7.43
N ALA A 85 -1.36 8.07 -7.36
CA ALA A 85 -0.39 7.48 -8.29
C ALA A 85 -0.69 6.00 -8.49
N HIS A 86 -0.15 5.43 -9.56
CA HIS A 86 -0.23 4.00 -9.83
C HIS A 86 1.15 3.35 -9.81
N VAL A 87 1.21 2.12 -9.32
CA VAL A 87 2.36 1.24 -9.48
C VAL A 87 2.03 0.26 -10.60
N ILE A 88 2.73 0.36 -11.72
CA ILE A 88 2.39 -0.30 -12.98
C ILE A 88 3.37 -1.43 -13.27
N GLY A 89 2.86 -2.57 -13.69
CA GLY A 89 3.63 -3.75 -14.05
C GLY A 89 2.97 -5.02 -13.53
N LYS A 90 3.43 -6.17 -14.00
CA LYS A 90 2.88 -7.45 -13.54
C LYS A 90 3.19 -7.71 -12.08
N LYS A 91 2.15 -8.00 -11.30
CA LYS A 91 2.25 -8.29 -9.86
C LYS A 91 2.25 -9.81 -9.64
N ARG A 92 3.26 -10.49 -10.17
CA ARG A 92 3.45 -11.92 -9.91
C ARG A 92 3.69 -12.15 -8.42
N PRO A 93 3.45 -13.39 -7.88
CA PRO A 93 3.63 -13.65 -6.45
C PRO A 93 4.99 -13.24 -5.88
N ASN A 94 6.07 -13.47 -6.62
CA ASN A 94 7.40 -13.05 -6.19
C ASN A 94 7.57 -11.52 -6.14
N VAL A 95 6.95 -10.79 -7.06
CA VAL A 95 6.98 -9.31 -7.08
C VAL A 95 6.18 -8.75 -5.90
N ARG A 96 5.00 -9.31 -5.62
CA ARG A 96 4.18 -8.91 -4.47
C ARG A 96 4.91 -9.14 -3.15
N LYS A 97 5.64 -10.24 -3.03
CA LYS A 97 6.47 -10.52 -1.85
C LYS A 97 7.61 -9.51 -1.69
N LEU A 98 8.25 -9.12 -2.80
CA LEU A 98 9.30 -8.08 -2.77
C LEU A 98 8.74 -6.75 -2.28
N LEU A 99 7.57 -6.32 -2.77
CA LEU A 99 6.91 -5.10 -2.31
C LEU A 99 6.59 -5.18 -0.82
N ARG A 100 6.02 -6.29 -0.36
CA ARG A 100 5.72 -6.51 1.05
C ARG A 100 6.98 -6.41 1.91
N ASP A 101 8.06 -7.05 1.50
CA ASP A 101 9.29 -7.13 2.30
C ASP A 101 10.04 -5.80 2.34
N GLY A 102 9.89 -4.98 1.30
CA GLY A 102 10.53 -3.66 1.22
C GLY A 102 9.70 -2.50 1.74
N CYS A 103 8.47 -2.74 2.21
CA CYS A 103 7.66 -1.66 2.74
C CYS A 103 7.84 -1.46 4.24
N THR A 104 7.53 -0.24 4.69
CA THR A 104 7.47 0.12 6.10
C THR A 104 6.01 0.23 6.50
N MET A 105 5.63 -0.39 7.62
CA MET A 105 4.29 -0.25 8.20
C MET A 105 4.21 1.07 8.95
N ILE A 106 3.47 2.04 8.41
CA ILE A 106 3.32 3.37 8.98
C ILE A 106 2.21 3.40 10.03
N VAL A 107 1.07 2.77 9.73
CA VAL A 107 -0.06 2.66 10.64
C VAL A 107 -0.49 1.20 10.69
N ILE A 108 -0.57 0.66 11.90
CA ILE A 108 -1.09 -0.69 12.15
C ILE A 108 -2.60 -0.59 12.34
N PRO A 109 -3.41 -1.53 11.80
CA PRO A 109 -4.86 -1.50 11.99
C PRO A 109 -5.23 -1.47 13.47
N ARG A 110 -6.23 -0.65 13.81
CA ARG A 110 -6.77 -0.63 15.18
C ARG A 110 -7.75 -1.78 15.35
N GLU A 111 -7.60 -2.48 16.44
CA GLU A 111 -8.64 -3.38 16.94
C GLU A 111 -9.73 -2.56 17.61
N GLU A 112 -10.97 -2.87 17.24
CA GLU A 112 -12.13 -2.35 17.97
C GLU A 112 -12.53 -3.33 19.09
#